data_f058f54a0b2baa78fc9993365eb1eb4d
#
_entry.id   f058f54a0b2baa78fc9993365eb1eb4d
#
_cell.length_a   1.000
_cell.length_b   1.000
_cell.length_c   1.000
_cell.angle_alpha   90.00
_cell.angle_beta   90.00
_cell.angle_gamma   90.00
#
_symmetry.space_group_name_H-M   'P 1'
#
loop_
_entity.id
_entity.type
_entity.pdbx_description
1 polymer ?
#
loop_
_entity_poly.entity_id
_entity_poly.type
_entity_poly.pdbx_seq_one_letter_code
_entity_poly.pdbx_strand_id
1 'polypeptide(L)'
;MAMLPLASSVQVDAQNDQPAWRSVGLDPDSWTDRPVINESRTQMMVSYQGNAVIELNVSYQPGLVEERVEGTVVIELFENWAPITTNNMIDHVESGLYDGVFFHRVVDDFVSQAGDPTCKTVGIYPAANPSCGSGGTGETIPLEHNDNLSHVDGAMGMARGAEEDSGDSQWYITDTEQHGLDPESRDDGGYAVFGIVRDGMTFVREIASTPTATNPLSDQGVQNPGPDLLGRPIREVHIDSMRMIGVADPDGTIRNPVDNVEEGSSFLQNAAIIIGVPFAVVLLGAGFAIFVHSRVDGDSENGETTVLEAETLVVAELVEPGYLRDED
;
A
#
# COMPACT_ATOMS: atom_id res chain seq x y z
N MET A 1 55.69 35.07 -31.96
CA MET A 1 54.35 35.37 -31.46
C MET A 1 53.55 34.05 -31.53
N ALA A 2 53.54 33.33 -30.45
CA ALA A 2 52.89 32.00 -30.38
C ALA A 2 51.51 32.16 -29.79
N MET A 3 50.47 31.82 -30.55
CA MET A 3 49.10 31.73 -30.09
C MET A 3 48.87 30.47 -29.28
N LEU A 4 48.51 30.61 -28.03
CA LEU A 4 48.02 29.54 -27.17
C LEU A 4 46.56 29.24 -27.54
N PRO A 5 46.19 27.96 -27.61
CA PRO A 5 44.78 27.61 -27.84
C PRO A 5 43.96 27.88 -26.57
N LEU A 6 42.80 28.54 -26.71
CA LEU A 6 41.76 28.68 -25.71
C LEU A 6 41.23 27.27 -25.40
N ALA A 7 41.41 26.83 -24.17
CA ALA A 7 40.75 25.63 -23.66
C ALA A 7 39.25 25.96 -23.48
N SER A 8 38.40 25.35 -24.29
CA SER A 8 36.96 25.31 -24.05
C SER A 8 36.74 24.49 -22.78
N SER A 9 36.26 25.16 -21.71
CA SER A 9 35.70 24.49 -20.55
C SER A 9 34.42 23.80 -21.01
N VAL A 10 34.44 22.48 -21.06
CA VAL A 10 33.22 21.68 -21.12
C VAL A 10 32.55 21.90 -19.77
N GLN A 11 31.48 22.69 -19.73
CA GLN A 11 30.54 22.65 -18.63
C GLN A 11 29.87 21.27 -18.70
N VAL A 12 30.26 20.41 -17.77
CA VAL A 12 29.43 19.25 -17.43
C VAL A 12 28.22 19.85 -16.71
N ASP A 13 27.09 19.93 -17.40
CA ASP A 13 25.82 20.14 -16.75
C ASP A 13 25.72 19.00 -15.72
N ALA A 14 25.67 19.36 -14.45
CA ALA A 14 25.24 18.44 -13.40
C ALA A 14 23.77 18.13 -13.73
N GLN A 15 23.56 17.13 -14.58
CA GLN A 15 22.25 16.54 -14.81
C GLN A 15 21.74 16.10 -13.45
N ASN A 16 20.55 16.55 -13.16
CA ASN A 16 19.80 16.26 -11.94
C ASN A 16 19.82 14.74 -11.71
N ASP A 17 20.66 14.28 -10.79
CA ASP A 17 20.94 12.86 -10.52
C ASP A 17 19.81 12.23 -9.67
N GLN A 18 18.62 12.89 -9.65
CA GLN A 18 17.48 12.40 -8.90
C GLN A 18 16.79 11.25 -9.63
N PRO A 19 16.32 10.23 -8.89
CA PRO A 19 15.54 9.14 -9.46
C PRO A 19 14.31 9.63 -10.21
N ALA A 20 13.96 8.94 -11.30
CA ALA A 20 12.85 9.34 -12.19
C ALA A 20 11.52 9.50 -11.46
N TRP A 21 11.27 8.66 -10.44
CA TRP A 21 10.03 8.72 -9.66
C TRP A 21 9.85 10.04 -8.89
N ARG A 22 10.93 10.77 -8.58
CA ARG A 22 10.83 12.09 -7.92
C ARG A 22 10.13 13.16 -8.79
N SER A 23 10.00 12.92 -10.07
CA SER A 23 9.29 13.81 -11.00
C SER A 23 7.84 13.39 -11.27
N VAL A 24 7.38 12.30 -10.67
CA VAL A 24 6.01 11.79 -10.80
C VAL A 24 5.17 12.31 -9.63
N GLY A 25 4.27 13.24 -9.88
CA GLY A 25 3.30 13.74 -8.92
C GLY A 25 2.10 12.78 -8.84
N LEU A 26 1.72 12.40 -7.63
CA LEU A 26 0.57 11.54 -7.35
C LEU A 26 -0.51 12.37 -6.66
N ASP A 27 -1.75 12.23 -7.15
CA ASP A 27 -2.90 12.92 -6.58
C ASP A 27 -3.42 12.15 -5.35
N PRO A 28 -3.30 12.71 -4.13
CA PRO A 28 -3.79 12.07 -2.92
C PRO A 28 -5.32 11.88 -2.89
N ASP A 29 -6.08 12.62 -3.66
CA ASP A 29 -7.53 12.48 -3.72
C ASP A 29 -7.97 11.20 -4.44
N SER A 30 -7.05 10.56 -5.18
CA SER A 30 -7.28 9.25 -5.80
C SER A 30 -7.31 8.10 -4.81
N TRP A 31 -6.76 8.27 -3.61
CA TRP A 31 -6.66 7.24 -2.58
C TRP A 31 -7.92 7.20 -1.72
N THR A 32 -8.58 6.06 -1.65
CA THR A 32 -9.91 5.91 -1.07
C THR A 32 -10.00 5.00 0.15
N ASP A 33 -9.09 4.02 0.27
CA ASP A 33 -9.07 3.06 1.37
C ASP A 33 -8.00 3.45 2.42
N ARG A 34 -8.32 4.52 3.16
CA ARG A 34 -7.43 5.20 4.10
C ARG A 34 -7.61 4.69 5.53
N PRO A 35 -6.60 4.86 6.40
CA PRO A 35 -6.75 4.66 7.84
C PRO A 35 -7.77 5.64 8.45
N VAL A 36 -8.37 5.23 9.56
CA VAL A 36 -9.31 6.05 10.34
C VAL A 36 -8.54 6.72 11.47
N ILE A 37 -8.20 7.98 11.31
CA ILE A 37 -7.48 8.75 12.32
C ILE A 37 -8.51 9.58 13.10
N ASN A 38 -8.70 9.25 14.38
CA ASN A 38 -9.66 9.93 15.25
C ASN A 38 -9.10 11.21 15.90
N GLU A 39 -7.80 11.40 15.81
CA GLU A 39 -7.12 12.56 16.40
C GLU A 39 -7.21 13.80 15.51
N SER A 40 -7.93 14.80 15.94
CA SER A 40 -8.11 16.06 15.19
C SER A 40 -6.84 16.94 15.11
N ARG A 41 -5.72 16.49 15.65
CA ARG A 41 -4.48 17.31 15.80
C ARG A 41 -3.25 16.72 15.12
N THR A 42 -3.30 15.51 14.60
CA THR A 42 -2.12 14.95 13.93
C THR A 42 -1.91 15.56 12.56
N GLN A 43 -0.67 15.94 12.30
CA GLN A 43 -0.24 16.40 10.99
C GLN A 43 -0.26 15.27 9.93
N MET A 44 -0.30 14.01 10.38
CA MET A 44 -0.30 12.84 9.50
C MET A 44 -1.62 12.64 8.74
N MET A 45 -2.69 13.37 9.08
CA MET A 45 -3.99 13.26 8.40
C MET A 45 -3.97 13.67 6.92
N VAL A 46 -3.06 14.56 6.55
CA VAL A 46 -2.97 15.12 5.21
C VAL A 46 -1.68 14.71 4.51
N SER A 47 -1.72 14.67 3.19
CA SER A 47 -0.51 14.43 2.38
C SER A 47 0.28 15.73 2.21
N TYR A 48 1.60 15.61 2.15
CA TYR A 48 2.50 16.75 1.99
C TYR A 48 3.19 16.68 0.64
N GLN A 49 3.21 17.81 -0.04
CA GLN A 49 3.83 17.93 -1.34
C GLN A 49 5.30 17.54 -1.31
N GLY A 50 5.69 16.65 -2.23
CA GLY A 50 7.06 16.21 -2.40
C GLY A 50 7.48 15.02 -1.54
N ASN A 51 6.65 14.60 -0.59
CA ASN A 51 6.91 13.38 0.17
C ASN A 51 6.92 12.15 -0.75
N ALA A 52 7.94 11.30 -0.59
CA ALA A 52 8.08 10.06 -1.34
C ALA A 52 6.90 9.10 -1.06
N VAL A 53 6.48 8.38 -2.09
CA VAL A 53 5.38 7.42 -2.01
C VAL A 53 5.83 6.06 -2.50
N ILE A 54 5.53 5.04 -1.70
CA ILE A 54 5.81 3.64 -1.95
C ILE A 54 4.52 2.92 -2.38
N GLU A 55 4.64 2.03 -3.34
CA GLU A 55 3.69 0.97 -3.64
C GLU A 55 4.21 -0.35 -3.08
N LEU A 56 3.45 -0.96 -2.19
CA LEU A 56 3.70 -2.25 -1.59
C LEU A 56 2.69 -3.25 -2.13
N ASN A 57 3.13 -4.18 -2.96
CA ASN A 57 2.32 -5.27 -3.47
C ASN A 57 2.47 -6.50 -2.57
N VAL A 58 1.36 -6.99 -2.05
CA VAL A 58 1.29 -8.10 -1.11
C VAL A 58 0.44 -9.23 -1.63
N SER A 59 0.74 -10.45 -1.18
CA SER A 59 -0.13 -11.59 -1.41
C SER A 59 -0.15 -12.50 -0.19
N TYR A 60 -1.34 -12.94 0.21
CA TYR A 60 -1.58 -13.70 1.42
C TYR A 60 -2.80 -14.60 1.26
N GLN A 61 -2.98 -15.50 2.21
CA GLN A 61 -4.15 -16.35 2.31
C GLN A 61 -4.89 -16.01 3.61
N PRO A 62 -6.09 -15.40 3.54
CA PRO A 62 -6.80 -14.90 4.72
C PRO A 62 -7.12 -16.00 5.75
N GLY A 63 -7.43 -17.19 5.28
CA GLY A 63 -7.75 -18.35 6.12
C GLY A 63 -7.13 -19.64 5.61
N LEU A 64 -7.42 -20.76 6.28
CA LEU A 64 -6.79 -22.05 5.97
C LEU A 64 -7.27 -22.67 4.66
N VAL A 65 -8.47 -22.34 4.21
CA VAL A 65 -9.14 -22.94 3.04
C VAL A 65 -9.53 -21.88 1.99
N GLU A 66 -9.23 -20.63 2.23
CA GLU A 66 -9.53 -19.52 1.35
C GLU A 66 -8.50 -19.38 0.24
N GLU A 67 -8.90 -18.79 -0.88
CA GLU A 67 -7.98 -18.52 -1.98
C GLU A 67 -6.99 -17.41 -1.59
N ARG A 68 -5.84 -17.39 -2.31
CA ARG A 68 -4.83 -16.36 -2.14
C ARG A 68 -5.38 -15.01 -2.62
N VAL A 69 -5.18 -13.97 -1.84
CA VAL A 69 -5.51 -12.58 -2.15
C VAL A 69 -4.23 -11.87 -2.56
N GLU A 70 -4.32 -11.04 -3.59
CA GLU A 70 -3.30 -10.08 -3.99
C GLU A 70 -3.82 -8.66 -3.72
N GLY A 71 -3.00 -7.81 -3.15
CA GLY A 71 -3.38 -6.45 -2.79
C GLY A 71 -2.24 -5.46 -2.98
N THR A 72 -2.62 -4.19 -3.07
CA THR A 72 -1.67 -3.07 -3.16
C THR A 72 -1.93 -2.11 -2.01
N VAL A 73 -0.87 -1.74 -1.29
CA VAL A 73 -0.87 -0.74 -0.23
C VAL A 73 -0.01 0.43 -0.67
N VAL A 74 -0.54 1.65 -0.57
CA VAL A 74 0.17 2.90 -0.88
C VAL A 74 0.59 3.57 0.42
N ILE A 75 1.87 3.92 0.53
CA ILE A 75 2.47 4.46 1.75
C ILE A 75 3.20 5.76 1.42
N GLU A 76 2.86 6.84 2.14
CA GLU A 76 3.58 8.11 2.10
C GLU A 76 4.63 8.16 3.19
N LEU A 77 5.85 8.59 2.85
CA LEU A 77 6.98 8.73 3.77
C LEU A 77 7.18 10.21 4.16
N PHE A 78 7.33 10.49 5.44
CA PHE A 78 7.47 11.85 5.96
C PHE A 78 8.93 12.32 5.99
N GLU A 79 9.53 12.58 4.81
CA GLU A 79 10.94 12.87 4.65
C GLU A 79 11.42 14.14 5.40
N ASN A 80 10.53 15.13 5.59
CA ASN A 80 10.89 16.35 6.34
C ASN A 80 10.92 16.15 7.87
N TRP A 81 10.26 15.10 8.38
CA TRP A 81 10.12 14.86 9.81
C TRP A 81 10.94 13.68 10.32
N ALA A 82 11.22 12.74 9.43
CA ALA A 82 12.05 11.58 9.70
C ALA A 82 13.03 11.31 8.55
N PRO A 83 13.93 12.26 8.21
CA PRO A 83 14.80 12.17 7.03
C PRO A 83 15.77 10.98 7.06
N ILE A 84 16.28 10.59 8.23
CA ILE A 84 17.24 9.48 8.34
C ILE A 84 16.51 8.16 8.06
N THR A 85 15.38 7.96 8.72
CA THR A 85 14.57 6.73 8.61
C THR A 85 13.96 6.57 7.22
N THR A 86 13.45 7.66 6.64
CA THR A 86 12.88 7.63 5.29
C THR A 86 13.92 7.40 4.22
N ASN A 87 15.13 7.98 4.31
CA ASN A 87 16.21 7.73 3.37
C ASN A 87 16.66 6.26 3.42
N ASN A 88 16.83 5.70 4.62
CA ASN A 88 17.14 4.27 4.79
C ASN A 88 16.07 3.38 4.12
N MET A 89 14.79 3.72 4.31
CA MET A 89 13.68 2.99 3.66
C MET A 89 13.71 3.10 2.14
N ILE A 90 13.95 4.30 1.59
CA ILE A 90 14.03 4.54 0.15
C ILE A 90 15.18 3.72 -0.46
N ASP A 91 16.37 3.75 0.15
CA ASP A 91 17.55 3.00 -0.32
C ASP A 91 17.25 1.49 -0.36
N HIS A 92 16.59 0.95 0.65
CA HIS A 92 16.18 -0.46 0.70
C HIS A 92 15.13 -0.80 -0.36
N VAL A 93 14.15 0.06 -0.60
CA VAL A 93 13.14 -0.12 -1.64
C VAL A 93 13.79 -0.08 -3.04
N GLU A 94 14.65 0.91 -3.30
CA GLU A 94 15.33 1.04 -4.60
C GLU A 94 16.30 -0.12 -4.87
N SER A 95 16.90 -0.69 -3.84
CA SER A 95 17.75 -1.88 -3.98
C SER A 95 16.97 -3.17 -4.21
N GLY A 96 15.63 -3.15 -4.04
CA GLY A 96 14.78 -4.35 -4.11
C GLY A 96 14.96 -5.30 -2.92
N LEU A 97 15.43 -4.78 -1.78
CA LEU A 97 15.67 -5.58 -0.57
C LEU A 97 14.43 -6.36 -0.15
N TYR A 98 13.26 -5.73 -0.25
CA TYR A 98 12.00 -6.26 0.27
C TYR A 98 11.28 -7.24 -0.66
N ASP A 99 11.72 -7.40 -1.91
CA ASP A 99 11.08 -8.30 -2.87
C ASP A 99 11.17 -9.76 -2.40
N GLY A 100 10.02 -10.41 -2.24
CA GLY A 100 9.89 -11.78 -1.77
C GLY A 100 10.08 -11.97 -0.26
N VAL A 101 10.18 -10.90 0.52
CA VAL A 101 10.24 -10.95 1.99
C VAL A 101 8.87 -11.30 2.57
N PHE A 102 8.84 -12.06 3.66
CA PHE A 102 7.61 -12.40 4.38
C PHE A 102 7.36 -11.47 5.56
N PHE A 103 6.08 -11.25 5.87
CA PHE A 103 5.70 -10.75 7.18
C PHE A 103 5.96 -11.85 8.23
N HIS A 104 6.94 -11.65 9.06
CA HIS A 104 7.38 -12.65 10.03
C HIS A 104 6.69 -12.56 11.38
N ARG A 105 6.02 -11.44 11.67
CA ARG A 105 5.23 -11.22 12.87
C ARG A 105 3.99 -10.40 12.54
N VAL A 106 2.83 -10.94 12.91
CA VAL A 106 1.52 -10.33 12.71
C VAL A 106 0.74 -10.48 14.01
N VAL A 107 0.25 -9.38 14.52
CA VAL A 107 -0.55 -9.33 15.75
C VAL A 107 -1.73 -8.42 15.50
N ASP A 108 -2.91 -9.01 15.48
CA ASP A 108 -4.19 -8.33 15.29
C ASP A 108 -4.42 -7.27 16.37
N ASP A 109 -5.04 -6.16 16.01
CA ASP A 109 -5.19 -4.97 16.86
C ASP A 109 -3.84 -4.40 17.37
N PHE A 110 -2.76 -4.61 16.63
CA PHE A 110 -1.45 -4.10 17.00
C PHE A 110 -0.58 -3.75 15.79
N VAL A 111 0.28 -4.68 15.31
CA VAL A 111 1.20 -4.44 14.20
C VAL A 111 1.41 -5.65 13.31
N SER A 112 1.64 -5.39 12.03
CA SER A 112 2.16 -6.35 11.05
C SER A 112 3.59 -5.97 10.67
N GLN A 113 4.58 -6.83 11.01
CA GLN A 113 6.01 -6.56 10.90
C GLN A 113 6.67 -7.40 9.82
N ALA A 114 7.50 -6.75 9.00
CA ALA A 114 8.27 -7.33 7.91
C ALA A 114 9.67 -6.70 7.80
N GLY A 115 10.35 -6.90 6.69
CA GLY A 115 11.60 -6.22 6.34
C GLY A 115 12.88 -6.95 6.72
N ASP A 116 12.80 -8.17 7.25
CA ASP A 116 13.97 -9.02 7.48
C ASP A 116 14.38 -9.71 6.18
N PRO A 117 15.55 -9.39 5.59
CA PRO A 117 15.98 -9.97 4.32
C PRO A 117 16.27 -11.48 4.39
N THR A 118 16.38 -12.06 5.58
CA THR A 118 16.54 -13.52 5.75
C THR A 118 15.21 -14.28 5.62
N CYS A 119 14.08 -13.57 5.63
CA CYS A 119 12.73 -14.12 5.50
C CYS A 119 12.28 -14.24 4.03
N LYS A 120 13.09 -14.86 3.18
CA LYS A 120 12.79 -15.06 1.72
C LYS A 120 12.68 -16.51 1.30
N THR A 121 12.86 -17.47 2.21
CA THR A 121 12.92 -18.90 1.84
C THR A 121 11.52 -19.44 1.59
N VAL A 122 11.25 -19.80 0.35
CA VAL A 122 9.98 -20.40 -0.09
C VAL A 122 9.88 -21.86 0.37
N GLY A 123 8.70 -22.27 0.80
CA GLY A 123 8.31 -23.68 1.00
C GLY A 123 8.52 -24.24 2.39
N ILE A 124 9.22 -23.53 3.27
CA ILE A 124 9.50 -23.99 4.64
C ILE A 124 9.12 -22.95 5.70
N TYR A 125 8.56 -21.87 5.25
CA TYR A 125 8.03 -20.81 6.10
C TYR A 125 6.76 -21.29 6.84
N PRO A 126 6.55 -20.88 8.09
CA PRO A 126 7.47 -20.07 8.90
C PRO A 126 8.41 -20.92 9.77
N ALA A 127 8.20 -22.23 9.82
CA ALA A 127 8.76 -23.10 10.86
C ALA A 127 10.24 -23.46 10.67
N ALA A 128 10.76 -23.33 9.47
CA ALA A 128 12.09 -23.86 9.16
C ALA A 128 13.18 -22.80 8.98
N ASN A 129 12.87 -21.52 9.09
CA ASN A 129 13.89 -20.47 9.16
C ASN A 129 13.91 -19.84 10.57
N PRO A 130 14.71 -20.36 11.50
CA PRO A 130 14.77 -19.83 12.86
C PRO A 130 15.39 -18.43 12.94
N SER A 131 16.06 -17.98 11.87
CA SER A 131 16.65 -16.64 11.80
C SER A 131 15.65 -15.57 11.34
N CYS A 132 14.53 -15.99 10.78
CA CYS A 132 13.51 -15.05 10.29
C CYS A 132 12.92 -14.23 11.43
N GLY A 133 13.01 -12.91 11.33
CA GLY A 133 12.65 -11.95 12.37
C GLY A 133 13.83 -11.44 13.20
N SER A 134 15.02 -12.04 13.03
CA SER A 134 16.25 -11.63 13.72
C SER A 134 17.30 -11.04 12.79
N GLY A 135 17.05 -11.02 11.49
CA GLY A 135 17.98 -10.53 10.48
C GLY A 135 17.82 -9.05 10.19
N GLY A 136 18.78 -8.55 9.43
CA GLY A 136 18.85 -7.18 8.93
C GLY A 136 19.96 -7.06 7.91
N THR A 137 20.26 -5.84 7.46
CA THR A 137 21.38 -5.55 6.56
C THR A 137 22.71 -5.49 7.33
N GLY A 138 22.65 -5.19 8.62
CA GLY A 138 23.79 -4.92 9.49
C GLY A 138 24.20 -3.44 9.51
N GLU A 139 23.47 -2.58 8.83
CA GLU A 139 23.67 -1.13 8.81
C GLU A 139 22.54 -0.48 9.61
N THR A 140 22.84 -0.14 10.88
CA THR A 140 21.85 0.46 11.79
C THR A 140 21.78 1.97 11.63
N ILE A 141 20.61 2.52 11.95
CA ILE A 141 20.33 3.95 11.97
C ILE A 141 19.98 4.42 13.39
N PRO A 142 20.25 5.70 13.72
CA PRO A 142 19.82 6.27 15.01
C PRO A 142 18.30 6.34 15.11
N LEU A 143 17.80 6.25 16.36
CA LEU A 143 16.40 6.48 16.66
C LEU A 143 16.01 7.92 16.35
N GLU A 144 14.98 8.11 15.55
CA GLU A 144 14.56 9.41 15.05
C GLU A 144 13.10 9.68 15.41
N HIS A 145 12.86 10.70 16.23
CA HIS A 145 11.53 11.12 16.65
C HIS A 145 11.18 12.50 16.12
N ASN A 146 9.89 12.72 15.93
CA ASN A 146 9.35 14.03 15.59
C ASN A 146 7.95 14.20 16.21
N ASP A 147 7.70 15.32 16.88
CA ASP A 147 6.43 15.60 17.57
C ASP A 147 5.21 15.66 16.63
N ASN A 148 5.42 15.69 15.31
CA ASN A 148 4.33 15.63 14.32
C ASN A 148 3.93 14.19 13.96
N LEU A 149 4.70 13.20 14.41
CA LEU A 149 4.53 11.78 14.08
C LEU A 149 4.15 10.97 15.31
N SER A 150 3.17 10.10 15.18
CA SER A 150 2.67 9.24 16.26
C SER A 150 2.12 7.95 15.66
N HIS A 151 1.99 6.91 16.47
CA HIS A 151 1.45 5.61 16.06
C HIS A 151 -0.07 5.66 15.94
N VAL A 152 -0.57 6.44 15.00
CA VAL A 152 -1.99 6.45 14.59
C VAL A 152 -2.32 5.18 13.79
N ASP A 153 -3.60 4.95 13.50
CA ASP A 153 -4.03 3.90 12.57
C ASP A 153 -3.31 4.03 11.22
N GLY A 154 -2.74 2.96 10.73
CA GLY A 154 -1.99 2.92 9.47
C GLY A 154 -0.58 3.52 9.52
N ALA A 155 -0.06 3.91 10.68
CA ALA A 155 1.30 4.42 10.80
C ALA A 155 2.33 3.34 10.45
N MET A 156 3.41 3.77 9.76
CA MET A 156 4.57 2.93 9.48
C MET A 156 5.69 3.28 10.43
N GLY A 157 6.15 2.30 11.22
CA GLY A 157 7.19 2.46 12.22
C GLY A 157 8.43 1.61 11.94
N MET A 158 9.59 2.08 12.40
CA MET A 158 10.87 1.36 12.32
C MET A 158 10.99 0.40 13.50
N ALA A 159 11.13 -0.90 13.20
CA ALA A 159 11.43 -1.88 14.22
C ALA A 159 12.90 -1.79 14.64
N ARG A 160 13.16 -2.08 15.91
CA ARG A 160 14.50 -2.06 16.50
C ARG A 160 14.68 -3.12 17.58
N GLY A 161 15.93 -3.38 17.93
CA GLY A 161 16.30 -4.19 19.07
C GLY A 161 16.19 -3.44 20.40
N ALA A 162 16.92 -3.92 21.40
CA ALA A 162 16.94 -3.29 22.72
C ALA A 162 17.65 -1.93 22.76
N GLU A 163 18.67 -1.79 21.92
CA GLU A 163 19.40 -0.52 21.82
C GLU A 163 18.62 0.47 20.96
N GLU A 164 18.59 1.75 21.33
CA GLU A 164 17.86 2.81 20.63
C GLU A 164 18.28 2.91 19.16
N ASP A 165 19.60 2.92 18.89
CA ASP A 165 20.19 3.06 17.55
C ASP A 165 20.36 1.73 16.83
N SER A 166 19.41 0.82 16.95
CA SER A 166 19.42 -0.50 16.33
C SER A 166 18.34 -0.72 15.25
N GLY A 167 17.67 0.33 14.80
CA GLY A 167 16.86 0.31 13.61
C GLY A 167 17.72 -0.05 12.39
N ASP A 168 17.19 -0.89 11.47
CA ASP A 168 17.93 -1.33 10.28
C ASP A 168 16.95 -1.41 9.09
N SER A 169 16.55 -2.60 8.70
CA SER A 169 15.65 -2.83 7.56
C SER A 169 14.24 -3.25 7.95
N GLN A 170 14.03 -3.68 9.19
CA GLN A 170 12.71 -4.14 9.63
C GLN A 170 11.78 -2.98 9.98
N TRP A 171 10.54 -3.09 9.53
CA TRP A 171 9.48 -2.11 9.76
C TRP A 171 8.16 -2.81 10.08
N TYR A 172 7.20 -2.04 10.55
CA TYR A 172 5.84 -2.51 10.80
C TYR A 172 4.81 -1.46 10.39
N ILE A 173 3.58 -1.93 10.17
CA ILE A 173 2.40 -1.07 10.00
C ILE A 173 1.43 -1.38 11.14
N THR A 174 0.88 -0.32 11.76
CA THR A 174 -0.19 -0.43 12.75
C THR A 174 -1.53 -0.63 12.05
N ASP A 175 -2.35 -1.57 12.51
CA ASP A 175 -3.71 -1.79 12.00
C ASP A 175 -4.78 -1.08 12.83
N THR A 176 -4.35 -0.42 13.91
CA THR A 176 -5.12 0.47 14.78
C THR A 176 -4.17 1.40 15.54
N GLU A 177 -4.70 2.40 16.26
CA GLU A 177 -3.88 3.34 17.05
C GLU A 177 -3.03 2.62 18.11
N GLN A 178 -1.72 2.91 18.16
CA GLN A 178 -0.75 2.23 19.04
C GLN A 178 0.15 3.23 19.79
N HIS A 179 -0.44 4.24 20.44
CA HIS A 179 0.29 5.28 21.20
C HIS A 179 1.15 4.74 22.35
N GLY A 180 0.98 3.47 22.72
CA GLY A 180 1.89 2.78 23.62
C GLY A 180 3.29 2.56 23.04
N LEU A 181 3.50 2.77 21.74
CA LEU A 181 4.80 2.70 21.06
C LEU A 181 5.47 4.07 20.92
N ASP A 182 4.74 5.16 21.15
CA ASP A 182 5.27 6.53 21.08
C ASP A 182 6.28 6.81 22.21
N PRO A 183 7.26 7.69 22.00
CA PRO A 183 8.34 7.91 22.96
C PRO A 183 7.85 8.40 24.33
N GLU A 184 6.80 9.21 24.40
CA GLU A 184 6.22 9.70 25.64
C GLU A 184 5.53 8.62 26.49
N SER A 185 5.22 7.48 25.88
CA SER A 185 4.56 6.35 26.54
C SER A 185 5.54 5.27 27.01
N ARG A 186 6.86 5.45 26.79
CA ARG A 186 7.88 4.41 26.98
C ARG A 186 9.14 4.92 27.65
N ASP A 187 9.70 4.09 28.52
CA ASP A 187 10.98 4.39 29.21
C ASP A 187 12.22 4.01 28.35
N ASP A 188 12.02 3.28 27.24
CA ASP A 188 13.08 2.80 26.35
C ASP A 188 13.25 3.67 25.08
N GLY A 189 12.70 4.87 25.06
CA GLY A 189 12.76 5.78 23.93
C GLY A 189 11.70 5.56 22.84
N GLY A 190 10.89 4.50 22.92
CA GLY A 190 9.84 4.21 21.93
C GLY A 190 10.36 3.84 20.55
N TYR A 191 9.55 4.07 19.50
CA TYR A 191 9.85 3.68 18.13
C TYR A 191 9.64 4.87 17.18
N ALA A 192 10.47 4.96 16.15
CA ALA A 192 10.35 5.98 15.13
C ALA A 192 9.18 5.70 14.18
N VAL A 193 8.25 6.63 14.06
CA VAL A 193 7.26 6.67 12.97
C VAL A 193 7.84 7.49 11.83
N PHE A 194 7.71 7.02 10.60
CA PHE A 194 8.28 7.69 9.43
C PHE A 194 7.40 7.68 8.18
N GLY A 195 6.25 7.02 8.24
CA GLY A 195 5.30 6.94 7.12
C GLY A 195 3.88 6.62 7.57
N ILE A 196 2.98 6.61 6.62
CA ILE A 196 1.57 6.26 6.83
C ILE A 196 0.96 5.63 5.58
N VAL A 197 0.08 4.67 5.77
CA VAL A 197 -0.75 4.12 4.70
C VAL A 197 -1.71 5.20 4.19
N ARG A 198 -1.79 5.35 2.87
CA ARG A 198 -2.71 6.28 2.21
C ARG A 198 -3.83 5.58 1.45
N ASP A 199 -3.58 4.35 1.00
CA ASP A 199 -4.58 3.51 0.34
C ASP A 199 -4.28 2.02 0.61
N GLY A 200 -5.28 1.15 0.55
CA GLY A 200 -5.12 -0.28 0.79
C GLY A 200 -5.16 -0.67 2.26
N MET A 201 -5.78 0.12 3.14
CA MET A 201 -5.88 -0.18 4.56
C MET A 201 -6.70 -1.45 4.84
N THR A 202 -7.62 -1.82 3.95
CA THR A 202 -8.34 -3.10 3.98
C THR A 202 -7.35 -4.28 3.94
N PHE A 203 -6.34 -4.25 3.06
CA PHE A 203 -5.34 -5.31 2.97
C PHE A 203 -4.46 -5.37 4.22
N VAL A 204 -4.12 -4.23 4.82
CA VAL A 204 -3.36 -4.18 6.09
C VAL A 204 -4.14 -4.89 7.19
N ARG A 205 -5.44 -4.63 7.33
CA ARG A 205 -6.30 -5.26 8.34
C ARG A 205 -6.54 -6.75 8.07
N GLU A 206 -6.70 -7.13 6.81
CA GLU A 206 -6.82 -8.54 6.44
C GLU A 206 -5.52 -9.32 6.73
N ILE A 207 -4.35 -8.71 6.50
CA ILE A 207 -3.06 -9.30 6.89
C ILE A 207 -3.00 -9.44 8.42
N ALA A 208 -3.36 -8.40 9.16
CA ALA A 208 -3.36 -8.40 10.63
C ALA A 208 -4.22 -9.54 11.21
N SER A 209 -5.33 -9.85 10.57
CA SER A 209 -6.26 -10.92 10.97
C SER A 209 -5.89 -12.31 10.45
N THR A 210 -4.79 -12.48 9.69
CA THR A 210 -4.38 -13.81 9.22
C THR A 210 -4.08 -14.78 10.37
N PRO A 211 -4.39 -16.08 10.23
CA PRO A 211 -4.08 -17.07 11.27
C PRO A 211 -2.59 -17.14 11.61
N THR A 212 -2.27 -17.01 12.89
CA THR A 212 -0.90 -17.06 13.40
C THR A 212 -0.71 -18.19 14.41
N ALA A 213 0.53 -18.54 14.72
CA ALA A 213 0.87 -19.57 15.70
C ALA A 213 0.32 -19.29 17.11
N THR A 214 0.01 -18.03 17.39
CA THR A 214 -0.52 -17.60 18.70
C THR A 214 -2.00 -17.21 18.67
N ASN A 215 -2.62 -17.11 17.49
CA ASN A 215 -4.03 -16.78 17.38
C ASN A 215 -4.87 -18.00 17.80
N PRO A 216 -5.69 -17.90 18.88
CA PRO A 216 -6.50 -19.02 19.36
C PRO A 216 -7.61 -19.46 18.38
N LEU A 217 -7.97 -18.61 17.41
CA LEU A 217 -8.94 -18.96 16.34
C LEU A 217 -8.29 -19.78 15.22
N SER A 218 -6.98 -19.91 15.22
CA SER A 218 -6.28 -20.80 14.32
C SER A 218 -6.31 -22.22 14.87
N ASP A 219 -7.17 -23.07 14.34
CA ASP A 219 -7.29 -24.50 14.69
C ASP A 219 -5.98 -25.28 14.48
N GLN A 220 -5.02 -24.69 13.80
CA GLN A 220 -3.72 -25.26 13.50
C GLN A 220 -2.55 -24.53 14.18
N GLY A 221 -2.83 -23.63 15.10
CA GLY A 221 -1.81 -22.95 15.88
C GLY A 221 -0.94 -23.94 16.63
N VAL A 222 0.35 -23.64 16.71
CA VAL A 222 1.28 -24.42 17.52
C VAL A 222 0.90 -24.25 18.99
N GLN A 223 0.59 -25.36 19.66
CA GLN A 223 0.30 -25.33 21.09
C GLN A 223 1.56 -24.91 21.85
N ASN A 224 1.49 -23.81 22.59
CA ASN A 224 2.62 -23.19 23.30
C ASN A 224 3.79 -22.89 22.36
N PRO A 225 3.63 -22.02 21.38
CA PRO A 225 4.75 -21.61 20.53
C PRO A 225 5.85 -21.02 21.40
N GLY A 226 7.10 -21.31 21.05
CA GLY A 226 8.23 -20.61 21.66
C GLY A 226 8.14 -19.10 21.37
N PRO A 227 8.87 -18.26 22.13
CA PRO A 227 8.86 -16.80 21.92
C PRO A 227 9.16 -16.39 20.49
N ASP A 228 9.99 -17.15 19.79
CA ASP A 228 10.37 -16.89 18.39
C ASP A 228 9.24 -17.12 17.37
N LEU A 229 8.12 -17.73 17.79
CA LEU A 229 6.95 -17.99 16.94
C LEU A 229 5.75 -17.12 17.31
N LEU A 230 5.89 -16.19 18.24
CA LEU A 230 4.80 -15.29 18.63
C LEU A 230 4.39 -14.41 17.45
N GLY A 231 3.10 -14.48 17.08
CA GLY A 231 2.53 -13.74 15.95
C GLY A 231 3.03 -14.21 14.58
N ARG A 232 3.66 -15.38 14.49
CA ARG A 232 4.11 -15.92 13.20
C ARG A 232 2.93 -16.42 12.39
N PRO A 233 2.67 -15.89 11.16
CA PRO A 233 1.60 -16.38 10.32
C PRO A 233 1.76 -17.87 10.01
N ILE A 234 0.65 -18.63 9.99
CA ILE A 234 0.64 -20.06 9.62
C ILE A 234 0.77 -20.22 8.11
N ARG A 235 0.24 -19.27 7.36
CA ARG A 235 0.38 -19.16 5.92
C ARG A 235 1.24 -17.95 5.59
N GLU A 236 1.99 -18.09 4.52
CA GLU A 236 2.90 -17.05 4.07
C GLU A 236 2.15 -15.78 3.68
N VAL A 237 2.57 -14.66 4.23
CA VAL A 237 2.18 -13.31 3.82
C VAL A 237 3.39 -12.70 3.14
N HIS A 238 3.33 -12.55 1.82
CA HIS A 238 4.46 -12.11 1.01
C HIS A 238 4.41 -10.64 0.69
N ILE A 239 5.58 -10.03 0.62
CA ILE A 239 5.82 -8.80 -0.14
C ILE A 239 6.25 -9.25 -1.53
N ASP A 240 5.34 -9.19 -2.50
CA ASP A 240 5.65 -9.59 -3.88
C ASP A 240 6.59 -8.57 -4.53
N SER A 241 6.38 -7.29 -4.24
CA SER A 241 7.30 -6.20 -4.62
C SER A 241 7.05 -4.94 -3.79
N MET A 242 8.08 -4.11 -3.66
CA MET A 242 8.01 -2.79 -3.06
C MET A 242 8.74 -1.79 -3.95
N ARG A 243 8.07 -0.70 -4.35
CA ARG A 243 8.60 0.23 -5.36
C ARG A 243 8.30 1.68 -4.98
N MET A 244 9.25 2.56 -5.29
CA MET A 244 8.99 4.00 -5.32
C MET A 244 8.14 4.33 -6.56
N ILE A 245 6.98 4.95 -6.38
CA ILE A 245 6.04 5.24 -7.48
C ILE A 245 5.91 6.73 -7.81
N GLY A 246 6.36 7.59 -6.91
CA GLY A 246 6.26 9.04 -7.11
C GLY A 246 6.37 9.81 -5.81
N VAL A 247 5.85 11.02 -5.83
CA VAL A 247 5.73 11.90 -4.68
C VAL A 247 4.29 12.35 -4.50
N ALA A 248 3.86 12.52 -3.27
CA ALA A 248 2.55 13.10 -2.97
C ALA A 248 2.50 14.56 -3.48
N ASP A 249 1.48 14.91 -4.24
CA ASP A 249 1.35 16.23 -4.85
C ASP A 249 -0.10 16.75 -4.74
N PRO A 250 -0.55 17.13 -3.52
CA PRO A 250 -1.91 17.60 -3.29
C PRO A 250 -2.28 18.86 -4.08
N ASP A 251 -1.27 19.62 -4.52
CA ASP A 251 -1.48 20.86 -5.27
C ASP A 251 -1.40 20.65 -6.79
N GLY A 252 -1.00 19.47 -7.26
CA GLY A 252 -0.84 19.14 -8.68
C GLY A 252 0.22 20.00 -9.38
N THR A 253 1.29 20.37 -8.69
CA THR A 253 2.32 21.27 -9.22
C THR A 253 3.50 20.53 -9.85
N ILE A 254 3.69 19.26 -9.50
CA ILE A 254 4.74 18.41 -10.05
C ILE A 254 4.25 17.83 -11.36
N ARG A 255 4.97 18.13 -12.46
CA ARG A 255 4.63 17.61 -13.77
C ARG A 255 5.03 16.15 -13.89
N ASN A 256 4.06 15.29 -14.14
CA ASN A 256 4.34 13.94 -14.58
C ASN A 256 5.12 13.94 -15.90
N PRO A 257 6.20 13.16 -16.03
CA PRO A 257 6.92 13.04 -17.30
C PRO A 257 6.04 12.58 -18.46
N VAL A 258 4.94 11.88 -18.17
CA VAL A 258 3.96 11.40 -19.17
C VAL A 258 3.11 12.54 -19.72
N ASP A 259 2.88 13.61 -18.95
CA ASP A 259 2.09 14.78 -19.35
C ASP A 259 2.85 15.70 -20.32
N ASN A 260 4.16 15.50 -20.49
CA ASN A 260 4.99 16.20 -21.47
C ASN A 260 5.01 15.54 -22.88
N VAL A 261 4.22 14.52 -23.11
CA VAL A 261 3.87 14.14 -24.46
C VAL A 261 2.95 15.27 -24.94
N GLU A 262 3.56 16.35 -25.45
CA GLU A 262 2.80 17.31 -26.25
C GLU A 262 1.91 16.49 -27.18
N GLU A 263 0.61 16.63 -27.00
CA GLU A 263 -0.31 16.19 -28.02
C GLU A 263 0.22 16.76 -29.35
N GLY A 264 0.82 15.89 -30.12
CA GLY A 264 1.14 16.17 -31.52
C GLY A 264 -0.15 16.33 -32.30
N SER A 265 -1.00 17.25 -31.78
CA SER A 265 -2.35 17.51 -32.27
C SER A 265 -2.36 18.09 -33.69
N SER A 266 -1.19 18.58 -34.15
CA SER A 266 -1.15 19.16 -35.53
C SER A 266 -1.07 18.10 -36.63
N PHE A 267 -0.47 16.92 -36.36
CA PHE A 267 -0.36 15.88 -37.38
C PHE A 267 -1.68 15.11 -37.57
N LEU A 268 -2.38 14.82 -36.50
CA LEU A 268 -3.66 14.10 -36.54
C LEU A 268 -4.82 15.01 -36.98
N GLN A 269 -4.80 16.32 -36.69
CA GLN A 269 -5.79 17.26 -37.23
C GLN A 269 -5.64 17.42 -38.74
N ASN A 270 -4.43 17.45 -39.27
CA ASN A 270 -4.22 17.51 -40.70
C ASN A 270 -4.50 16.16 -41.41
N ALA A 271 -4.30 15.02 -40.72
CA ALA A 271 -4.69 13.72 -41.24
C ALA A 271 -6.21 13.51 -41.26
N ALA A 272 -6.93 14.06 -40.27
CA ALA A 272 -8.38 13.97 -40.22
C ALA A 272 -9.07 14.75 -41.39
N ILE A 273 -8.47 15.84 -41.86
CA ILE A 273 -8.99 16.60 -43.01
C ILE A 273 -8.81 15.82 -44.33
N ILE A 274 -7.78 14.96 -44.44
CA ILE A 274 -7.52 14.17 -45.66
C ILE A 274 -8.33 12.86 -45.66
N ILE A 275 -8.70 12.31 -44.52
CA ILE A 275 -9.40 11.03 -44.39
C ILE A 275 -10.90 11.23 -44.07
N GLY A 276 -11.33 12.43 -43.70
CA GLY A 276 -12.69 12.71 -43.24
C GLY A 276 -13.81 12.55 -44.28
N VAL A 277 -13.51 12.61 -45.56
CA VAL A 277 -14.56 12.52 -46.62
C VAL A 277 -15.02 11.08 -46.90
N PRO A 278 -14.16 10.03 -46.87
CA PRO A 278 -14.65 8.67 -47.05
C PRO A 278 -15.29 8.08 -45.80
N PHE A 279 -14.93 8.54 -44.56
CA PHE A 279 -15.48 7.98 -43.32
C PHE A 279 -16.92 8.41 -43.00
N ALA A 280 -17.31 9.63 -43.40
CA ALA A 280 -18.68 10.14 -43.22
C ALA A 280 -19.71 9.36 -44.06
N VAL A 281 -19.31 8.86 -45.22
CA VAL A 281 -20.19 8.08 -46.12
C VAL A 281 -20.41 6.65 -45.57
N VAL A 282 -19.40 6.07 -44.91
CA VAL A 282 -19.52 4.73 -44.30
C VAL A 282 -20.40 4.74 -43.05
N LEU A 283 -20.32 5.80 -42.22
CA LEU A 283 -21.16 5.93 -41.03
C LEU A 283 -22.62 6.16 -41.33
N LEU A 284 -22.93 6.91 -42.43
CA LEU A 284 -24.30 7.09 -42.89
C LEU A 284 -24.91 5.80 -43.48
N GLY A 285 -24.08 4.95 -44.10
CA GLY A 285 -24.50 3.61 -44.59
C GLY A 285 -24.80 2.65 -43.45
N ALA A 286 -23.97 2.60 -42.41
CA ALA A 286 -24.17 1.74 -41.25
C ALA A 286 -25.35 2.17 -40.36
N GLY A 287 -25.58 3.50 -40.20
CA GLY A 287 -26.73 4.02 -39.46
C GLY A 287 -28.06 3.69 -40.11
N PHE A 288 -28.11 3.68 -41.48
CA PHE A 288 -29.32 3.33 -42.20
C PHE A 288 -29.63 1.84 -42.16
N ALA A 289 -28.63 0.97 -42.13
CA ALA A 289 -28.81 -0.46 -42.00
C ALA A 289 -29.38 -0.87 -40.62
N ILE A 290 -28.98 -0.20 -39.54
CA ILE A 290 -29.48 -0.43 -38.18
C ILE A 290 -30.93 0.07 -38.06
N PHE A 291 -31.31 1.17 -38.72
CA PHE A 291 -32.67 1.70 -38.65
C PHE A 291 -33.70 0.85 -39.41
N VAL A 292 -33.29 0.13 -40.47
CA VAL A 292 -34.18 -0.78 -41.22
C VAL A 292 -34.37 -2.11 -40.46
N HIS A 293 -33.40 -2.55 -39.65
CA HIS A 293 -33.52 -3.81 -38.89
C HIS A 293 -34.38 -3.71 -37.63
N SER A 294 -34.52 -2.50 -37.08
CA SER A 294 -35.33 -2.28 -35.84
C SER A 294 -36.84 -2.07 -36.10
N ARG A 295 -37.29 -2.13 -37.38
CA ARG A 295 -38.69 -1.87 -37.73
C ARG A 295 -39.49 -3.08 -38.15
N VAL A 296 -38.93 -4.30 -38.03
CA VAL A 296 -39.57 -5.55 -38.47
C VAL A 296 -40.11 -6.41 -37.31
N ASP A 297 -39.75 -6.13 -36.06
CA ASP A 297 -40.24 -6.89 -34.90
C ASP A 297 -41.21 -6.08 -34.02
N GLY A 298 -42.32 -5.73 -34.59
CA GLY A 298 -43.40 -5.10 -33.84
C GLY A 298 -44.74 -5.51 -34.43
N ASP A 299 -45.20 -6.73 -34.11
CA ASP A 299 -46.61 -7.10 -34.05
C ASP A 299 -46.75 -8.56 -33.59
N SER A 300 -47.14 -8.77 -32.35
CA SER A 300 -48.12 -9.80 -32.02
C SER A 300 -48.51 -9.73 -30.50
N GLU A 301 -49.76 -9.56 -30.34
CA GLU A 301 -50.67 -9.36 -29.24
C GLU A 301 -50.56 -10.34 -28.06
N ASN A 302 -51.13 -9.83 -26.93
CA ASN A 302 -51.80 -10.48 -25.77
C ASN A 302 -50.93 -10.78 -24.56
N GLY A 303 -50.98 -9.92 -23.56
CA GLY A 303 -51.97 -9.98 -22.48
C GLY A 303 -51.59 -10.93 -21.35
N GLU A 304 -50.96 -10.42 -20.30
CA GLU A 304 -51.32 -10.66 -18.91
C GLU A 304 -50.24 -10.14 -17.98
N THR A 305 -50.62 -9.12 -17.24
CA THR A 305 -49.82 -8.53 -16.18
C THR A 305 -49.96 -9.43 -14.95
N THR A 306 -48.93 -10.16 -14.58
CA THR A 306 -48.83 -10.78 -13.25
C THR A 306 -47.88 -9.93 -12.40
N VAL A 307 -48.48 -9.23 -11.45
CA VAL A 307 -47.77 -8.57 -10.34
C VAL A 307 -47.29 -9.68 -9.40
N LEU A 308 -45.97 -9.82 -9.28
CA LEU A 308 -45.36 -10.61 -8.20
C LEU A 308 -45.17 -9.70 -7.01
N GLU A 309 -46.01 -9.93 -5.98
CA GLU A 309 -45.85 -9.38 -4.64
C GLU A 309 -44.50 -9.85 -4.06
N ALA A 310 -43.72 -8.88 -3.55
CA ALA A 310 -42.52 -9.16 -2.77
C ALA A 310 -42.91 -9.65 -1.38
N GLU A 311 -42.65 -10.92 -1.09
CA GLU A 311 -42.79 -11.46 0.26
C GLU A 311 -41.72 -10.86 1.18
N THR A 312 -42.19 -10.36 2.31
CA THR A 312 -41.45 -9.76 3.40
C THR A 312 -40.52 -10.80 4.02
N LEU A 313 -39.21 -10.54 3.98
CA LEU A 313 -38.24 -11.34 4.71
C LEU A 313 -38.36 -11.03 6.21
N VAL A 314 -38.72 -12.03 6.99
CA VAL A 314 -38.79 -11.97 8.45
C VAL A 314 -37.34 -11.98 8.99
N VAL A 315 -36.95 -10.90 9.64
CA VAL A 315 -35.71 -10.81 10.41
C VAL A 315 -35.81 -11.70 11.63
N ALA A 316 -34.99 -12.73 11.73
CA ALA A 316 -34.88 -13.55 12.93
C ALA A 316 -34.20 -12.74 14.04
N GLU A 317 -34.90 -12.61 15.13
CA GLU A 317 -34.48 -11.98 16.38
C GLU A 317 -33.38 -12.83 17.04
N LEU A 318 -32.17 -12.27 17.21
CA LEU A 318 -31.08 -12.89 17.95
C LEU A 318 -31.42 -12.89 19.44
N VAL A 319 -31.66 -14.09 19.99
CA VAL A 319 -31.80 -14.31 21.43
C VAL A 319 -30.42 -14.28 22.06
N GLU A 320 -30.19 -13.33 22.95
CA GLU A 320 -29.00 -13.29 23.81
C GLU A 320 -28.95 -14.52 24.74
N PRO A 321 -27.77 -15.16 24.91
CA PRO A 321 -27.61 -16.21 25.91
C PRO A 321 -27.56 -15.61 27.31
N GLY A 322 -28.55 -15.92 28.13
CA GLY A 322 -28.59 -15.52 29.52
C GLY A 322 -27.43 -16.11 30.35
N TYR A 323 -26.79 -15.25 31.12
CA TYR A 323 -25.87 -15.61 32.18
C TYR A 323 -26.65 -16.34 33.30
N LEU A 324 -26.34 -17.62 33.51
CA LEU A 324 -26.69 -18.32 34.74
C LEU A 324 -25.73 -17.90 35.85
N ARG A 325 -26.25 -17.23 36.87
CA ARG A 325 -25.61 -17.11 38.17
C ARG A 325 -25.82 -18.43 38.90
N ASP A 326 -24.77 -19.10 39.26
CA ASP A 326 -24.79 -20.09 40.31
C ASP A 326 -24.50 -19.38 41.63
N GLU A 327 -25.55 -19.35 42.48
CA GLU A 327 -25.41 -19.18 43.92
C GLU A 327 -25.18 -20.60 44.50
N ASP A 328 -24.01 -20.80 45.16
CA ASP A 328 -23.84 -21.41 46.49
C ASP A 328 -22.34 -21.47 46.82
#